data_e40c16f06aa4ada758ef6f40aba15534
#
_entry.id   e40c16f06aa4ada758ef6f40aba15534
#
_cell.length_a   1.000
_cell.length_b   1.000
_cell.length_c   1.000
_cell.angle_alpha   90.00
_cell.angle_beta   90.00
_cell.angle_gamma   90.00
#
_symmetry.space_group_name_H-M   'P 1'
#
loop_
_entity.id
_entity.type
_entity.pdbx_description
1 polymer ?
#
loop_
_entity_poly.entity_id
_entity_poly.type
_entity_poly.pdbx_seq_one_letter_code
_entity_poly.pdbx_strand_id
1 'polypeptide(L)'
;MKRLVLASGNPGKLHELSAILDDLGYELHPQSEFDVSEVAETGTTFVENAIIKARHAAGHTGLPALADDSGIEVDALDGAPGVYSARFSGPGADDAANNALLVEKLRDVPPMERSARYRAVIVLMRHAADPSPIICEGSWE
;
A
#
# COMPACT_ATOMS: atom_id res chain seq x y z
N MET A 1 2.40 0.44 -26.10
CA MET A 1 1.91 0.82 -24.77
C MET A 1 3.08 1.21 -23.90
N LYS A 2 2.87 2.18 -23.04
CA LYS A 2 3.88 2.56 -22.05
C LYS A 2 3.91 1.55 -20.91
N ARG A 3 5.10 1.16 -20.50
CA ARG A 3 5.30 0.15 -19.47
C ARG A 3 5.47 0.80 -18.10
N LEU A 4 4.78 0.25 -17.11
CA LEU A 4 4.91 0.60 -15.70
C LEU A 4 5.23 -0.66 -14.90
N VAL A 5 5.99 -0.52 -13.83
CA VAL A 5 6.16 -1.62 -12.88
C VAL A 5 5.28 -1.38 -11.65
N LEU A 6 4.62 -2.41 -11.17
CA LEU A 6 3.88 -2.39 -9.91
C LEU A 6 4.78 -2.91 -8.78
N ALA A 7 5.03 -2.05 -7.82
CA ALA A 7 5.86 -2.38 -6.65
C ALA A 7 5.02 -3.08 -5.57
N SER A 8 4.45 -4.22 -5.93
CA SER A 8 3.62 -5.04 -5.04
C SER A 8 3.66 -6.49 -5.48
N GLY A 9 3.59 -7.40 -4.52
CA GLY A 9 3.43 -8.83 -4.77
C GLY A 9 1.98 -9.31 -4.74
N ASN A 10 1.01 -8.40 -4.61
CA ASN A 10 -0.41 -8.76 -4.49
C ASN A 10 -1.05 -8.94 -5.88
N PRO A 11 -1.46 -10.18 -6.26
CA PRO A 11 -2.08 -10.45 -7.57
C PRO A 11 -3.40 -9.73 -7.78
N GLY A 12 -4.17 -9.52 -6.72
CA GLY A 12 -5.45 -8.80 -6.79
C GLY A 12 -5.25 -7.34 -7.17
N LYS A 13 -4.26 -6.68 -6.59
CA LYS A 13 -3.91 -5.29 -6.94
C LYS A 13 -3.43 -5.17 -8.37
N LEU A 14 -2.60 -6.09 -8.83
CA LEU A 14 -2.15 -6.14 -10.22
C LEU A 14 -3.34 -6.24 -11.17
N HIS A 15 -4.27 -7.12 -10.88
CA HIS A 15 -5.47 -7.32 -11.72
C HIS A 15 -6.34 -6.05 -11.77
N GLU A 16 -6.66 -5.47 -10.61
CA GLU A 16 -7.48 -4.27 -10.51
C GLU A 16 -6.86 -3.07 -11.23
N LEU A 17 -5.60 -2.81 -10.95
CA LEU A 17 -4.90 -1.66 -11.53
C LEU A 17 -4.63 -1.84 -13.02
N SER A 18 -4.33 -3.06 -13.45
CA SER A 18 -4.16 -3.36 -14.89
C SER A 18 -5.42 -3.05 -15.68
N ALA A 19 -6.59 -3.41 -15.15
CA ALA A 19 -7.87 -3.15 -15.81
C ALA A 19 -8.11 -1.65 -16.03
N ILE A 20 -7.75 -0.82 -15.04
CA ILE A 20 -7.90 0.63 -15.12
C ILE A 20 -6.88 1.23 -16.10
N LEU A 21 -5.63 0.81 -16.01
CA LEU A 21 -4.52 1.41 -16.77
C LEU A 21 -4.49 0.96 -18.23
N ASP A 22 -5.02 -0.21 -18.53
CA ASP A 22 -5.07 -0.73 -19.89
C ASP A 22 -5.86 0.23 -20.81
N ASP A 23 -6.99 0.73 -20.35
CA ASP A 23 -7.81 1.70 -21.08
C ASP A 23 -7.06 3.02 -21.33
N LEU A 24 -6.05 3.32 -20.54
CA LEU A 24 -5.24 4.54 -20.66
C LEU A 24 -3.96 4.34 -21.49
N GLY A 25 -3.76 3.15 -22.04
CA GLY A 25 -2.59 2.84 -22.87
C GLY A 25 -1.33 2.49 -22.06
N TYR A 26 -1.47 2.08 -20.83
CA TYR A 26 -0.36 1.64 -19.98
C TYR A 26 -0.41 0.13 -19.79
N GLU A 27 0.77 -0.49 -19.77
CA GLU A 27 0.96 -1.91 -19.52
C GLU A 27 1.65 -2.06 -18.17
N LEU A 28 0.95 -2.63 -17.19
CA LEU A 28 1.44 -2.79 -15.84
C LEU A 28 2.06 -4.17 -15.65
N HIS A 29 3.32 -4.20 -15.20
CA HIS A 29 4.06 -5.43 -14.95
C HIS A 29 4.37 -5.57 -13.46
N PRO A 30 4.19 -6.75 -12.86
CA PRO A 30 4.58 -6.95 -11.47
C PRO A 30 6.11 -6.88 -11.33
N GLN A 31 6.58 -6.41 -10.20
CA GLN A 31 8.03 -6.30 -9.94
C GLN A 31 8.73 -7.66 -9.97
N SER A 32 8.01 -8.74 -9.72
CA SER A 32 8.56 -10.10 -9.77
C SER A 32 9.05 -10.51 -11.17
N GLU A 33 8.53 -9.92 -12.23
CA GLU A 33 9.04 -10.16 -13.59
C GLU A 33 10.48 -9.64 -13.79
N PHE A 34 10.94 -8.76 -12.93
CA PHE A 34 12.25 -8.12 -13.01
C PHE A 34 13.17 -8.56 -11.87
N ASP A 35 12.81 -9.62 -11.16
CA ASP A 35 13.55 -10.13 -10.00
C ASP A 35 13.79 -9.07 -8.90
N VAL A 36 12.87 -8.11 -8.77
CA VAL A 36 12.94 -7.10 -7.73
C VAL A 36 12.43 -7.68 -6.42
N SER A 37 13.28 -7.69 -5.41
CA SER A 37 12.90 -8.12 -4.06
C SER A 37 12.04 -7.05 -3.37
N GLU A 38 11.29 -7.48 -2.36
CA GLU A 38 10.56 -6.54 -1.51
C GLU A 38 11.53 -5.69 -0.69
N VAL A 39 11.16 -4.43 -0.46
CA VAL A 39 11.92 -3.49 0.35
C VAL A 39 11.22 -3.30 1.69
N ALA A 40 12.00 -3.04 2.73
CA ALA A 40 11.45 -2.77 4.06
C ALA A 40 10.66 -1.45 4.07
N GLU A 41 9.44 -1.51 4.59
CA GLU A 41 8.58 -0.35 4.77
C GLU A 41 8.89 0.30 6.12
N THR A 42 9.83 1.23 6.12
CA THR A 42 10.35 1.86 7.34
C THR A 42 9.73 3.22 7.64
N GLY A 43 8.82 3.69 6.79
CA GLY A 43 8.12 4.96 7.00
C GLY A 43 7.05 4.85 8.09
N THR A 44 6.67 6.00 8.62
CA THR A 44 5.61 6.11 9.62
C THR A 44 4.28 6.56 9.02
N THR A 45 4.26 6.86 7.73
CA THR A 45 3.06 7.24 6.98
C THR A 45 2.89 6.37 5.75
N PHE A 46 1.66 6.27 5.25
CA PHE A 46 1.36 5.54 4.03
C PHE A 46 2.11 6.12 2.83
N VAL A 47 2.18 7.43 2.72
CA VAL A 47 2.89 8.12 1.63
C VAL A 47 4.38 7.79 1.63
N GLU A 48 5.03 7.82 2.78
CA GLU A 48 6.45 7.46 2.88
C GLU A 48 6.71 6.03 2.42
N ASN A 49 5.89 5.07 2.87
CA ASN A 49 6.05 3.67 2.49
C ASN A 49 5.78 3.43 1.01
N ALA A 50 4.77 4.09 0.44
CA ALA A 50 4.49 4.00 -0.99
C ALA A 50 5.65 4.56 -1.82
N ILE A 51 6.23 5.68 -1.40
CA ILE A 51 7.41 6.27 -2.07
C ILE A 51 8.61 5.32 -1.98
N ILE A 52 8.87 4.74 -0.81
CA ILE A 52 9.98 3.78 -0.63
C ILE A 52 9.84 2.62 -1.62
N LYS A 53 8.64 2.04 -1.73
CA LYS A 53 8.38 0.92 -2.64
C LYS A 53 8.52 1.32 -4.11
N ALA A 54 7.94 2.44 -4.50
CA ALA A 54 8.01 2.92 -5.88
C ALA A 54 9.44 3.25 -6.30
N ARG A 55 10.19 3.94 -5.43
CA ARG A 55 11.59 4.29 -5.69
C ARG A 55 12.46 3.05 -5.85
N HIS A 56 12.27 2.07 -4.99
CA HIS A 56 13.01 0.80 -5.05
C HIS A 56 12.76 0.08 -6.38
N ALA A 57 11.50 -0.06 -6.78
CA ALA A 57 11.15 -0.72 -8.04
C ALA A 57 11.65 0.06 -9.26
N ALA A 58 11.51 1.39 -9.27
CA ALA A 58 12.00 2.22 -10.36
C ALA A 58 13.51 2.14 -10.49
N GLY A 59 14.23 2.12 -9.39
CA GLY A 59 15.70 2.03 -9.37
C GLY A 59 16.21 0.70 -9.93
N HIS A 60 15.51 -0.39 -9.65
CA HIS A 60 15.91 -1.73 -10.12
C HIS A 60 15.49 -2.04 -11.57
N THR A 61 14.39 -1.45 -12.02
CA THR A 61 13.84 -1.76 -13.36
C THR A 61 14.16 -0.72 -14.42
N GLY A 62 14.48 0.50 -14.03
CA GLY A 62 14.61 1.62 -14.95
C GLY A 62 13.28 2.08 -15.56
N LEU A 63 12.15 1.58 -15.05
CA LEU A 63 10.81 1.91 -15.51
C LEU A 63 10.11 2.85 -14.50
N PRO A 64 9.11 3.63 -14.95
CA PRO A 64 8.21 4.27 -14.01
C PRO A 64 7.55 3.22 -13.11
N ALA A 65 7.42 3.53 -11.84
CA ALA A 65 6.91 2.59 -10.85
C ALA A 65 5.67 3.14 -10.14
N LEU A 66 4.68 2.28 -10.02
CA LEU A 66 3.45 2.51 -9.27
C LEU A 66 3.51 1.71 -7.97
N ALA A 67 3.24 2.35 -6.86
CA ALA A 67 3.15 1.69 -5.57
C ALA A 67 1.91 2.17 -4.83
N ASP A 68 1.38 1.32 -3.99
CA ASP A 68 0.33 1.70 -3.06
C ASP A 68 0.73 1.33 -1.64
N ASP A 69 0.14 2.03 -0.69
CA ASP A 69 0.12 1.61 0.70
C ASP A 69 -1.25 1.93 1.27
N SER A 70 -1.79 1.04 2.09
CA SER A 70 -3.14 1.17 2.62
C SER A 70 -3.24 0.52 4.00
N GLY A 71 -4.25 0.93 4.74
CA GLY A 71 -4.52 0.36 6.05
C GLY A 71 -5.74 0.97 6.70
N ILE A 72 -6.05 0.45 7.87
CA ILE A 72 -7.15 0.93 8.71
C ILE A 72 -6.59 1.77 9.86
N GLU A 73 -7.22 2.93 10.08
CA GLU A 73 -6.94 3.80 11.22
C GLU A 73 -8.14 3.76 12.14
N VAL A 74 -7.93 3.42 13.41
CA VAL A 74 -8.98 3.36 14.41
C VAL A 74 -8.77 4.48 15.42
N ASP A 75 -9.77 5.34 15.58
CA ASP A 75 -9.63 6.54 16.42
C ASP A 75 -9.39 6.20 17.89
N ALA A 76 -10.04 5.18 18.41
CA ALA A 76 -9.85 4.73 19.80
C ALA A 76 -8.44 4.17 20.06
N LEU A 77 -7.68 3.87 19.02
CA LEU A 77 -6.31 3.36 19.08
C LEU A 77 -5.29 4.38 18.55
N ASP A 78 -5.66 5.65 18.56
CA ASP A 78 -4.81 6.76 18.06
C ASP A 78 -4.30 6.55 16.64
N GLY A 79 -5.14 5.98 15.77
CA GLY A 79 -4.83 5.71 14.38
C GLY A 79 -4.21 4.34 14.09
N ALA A 80 -3.93 3.55 15.13
CA ALA A 80 -3.44 2.18 14.93
C ALA A 80 -4.57 1.30 14.36
N PRO A 81 -4.26 0.22 13.61
CA PRO A 81 -2.92 -0.24 13.21
C PRO A 81 -2.20 0.59 12.13
N GLY A 82 -2.90 1.43 11.35
CA GLY A 82 -2.29 2.34 10.39
C GLY A 82 -1.36 1.64 9.40
N VAL A 83 -0.12 2.10 9.29
CA VAL A 83 0.89 1.52 8.38
C VAL A 83 1.24 0.06 8.72
N TYR A 84 0.90 -0.40 9.90
CA TYR A 84 1.15 -1.77 10.35
C TYR A 84 -0.02 -2.73 10.12
N SER A 85 -1.07 -2.28 9.41
CA SER A 85 -2.32 -3.04 9.25
C SER A 85 -2.10 -4.47 8.74
N ALA A 86 -1.27 -4.65 7.72
CA ALA A 86 -1.03 -5.96 7.14
C ALA A 86 -0.24 -6.90 8.06
N ARG A 87 0.49 -6.37 9.02
CA ARG A 87 1.35 -7.13 9.96
C ARG A 87 0.99 -6.88 11.42
N PHE A 88 -0.23 -6.46 11.67
CA PHE A 88 -0.69 -6.02 13.00
C PHE A 88 -0.56 -7.14 14.05
N SER A 89 -0.88 -8.37 13.69
CA SER A 89 -0.78 -9.53 14.59
C SER A 89 0.62 -10.13 14.70
N GLY A 90 1.60 -9.54 14.01
CA GLY A 90 3.01 -9.96 14.08
C GLY A 90 3.45 -10.90 12.96
N PRO A 91 4.57 -11.62 13.14
CA PRO A 91 5.07 -12.54 12.13
C PRO A 91 4.03 -13.59 11.75
N GLY A 92 3.89 -13.85 10.45
CA GLY A 92 2.89 -14.79 9.95
C GLY A 92 1.47 -14.25 9.96
N ALA A 93 1.29 -12.94 10.11
CA ALA A 93 -0.02 -12.30 10.12
C ALA A 93 -0.81 -12.57 8.83
N ASP A 94 -2.10 -12.78 8.99
CA ASP A 94 -3.08 -12.80 7.91
C ASP A 94 -4.27 -11.90 8.27
N ASP A 95 -5.18 -11.70 7.33
CA ASP A 95 -6.32 -10.82 7.54
C ASP A 95 -7.19 -11.27 8.73
N ALA A 96 -7.40 -12.57 8.88
CA ALA A 96 -8.20 -13.12 9.98
C ALA A 96 -7.55 -12.86 11.33
N ALA A 97 -6.25 -13.06 11.46
CA ALA A 97 -5.50 -12.81 12.70
C ALA A 97 -5.46 -11.32 13.04
N ASN A 98 -5.26 -10.46 12.04
CA ASN A 98 -5.24 -9.02 12.21
C ASN A 98 -6.61 -8.50 12.67
N ASN A 99 -7.69 -8.98 12.07
CA ASN A 99 -9.04 -8.60 12.44
C ASN A 99 -9.39 -9.08 13.85
N ALA A 100 -9.00 -10.30 14.21
CA ALA A 100 -9.22 -10.85 15.55
C ALA A 100 -8.51 -10.01 16.62
N LEU A 101 -7.27 -9.64 16.37
CA LEU A 101 -6.52 -8.78 17.30
C LEU A 101 -7.15 -7.39 17.43
N LEU A 102 -7.59 -6.81 16.31
CA LEU A 102 -8.24 -5.51 16.33
C LEU A 102 -9.53 -5.53 17.17
N VAL A 103 -10.37 -6.54 16.98
CA VAL A 103 -11.60 -6.74 17.76
C VAL A 103 -11.28 -6.90 19.26
N GLU A 104 -10.25 -7.68 19.57
CA GLU A 104 -9.80 -7.87 20.96
C GLU A 104 -9.38 -6.56 21.61
N LYS A 105 -8.61 -5.73 20.89
CA LYS A 105 -8.17 -4.42 21.41
C LYS A 105 -9.32 -3.43 21.59
N LEU A 106 -10.43 -3.62 20.88
CA LEU A 106 -11.61 -2.77 20.97
C LEU A 106 -12.68 -3.33 21.90
N ARG A 107 -12.43 -4.45 22.57
CA ARG A 107 -13.42 -5.14 23.39
C ARG A 107 -14.10 -4.24 24.41
N ASP A 108 -13.34 -3.37 25.08
CA ASP A 108 -13.84 -2.46 26.11
C ASP A 108 -14.23 -1.08 25.56
N VAL A 109 -14.17 -0.89 24.24
CA VAL A 109 -14.56 0.37 23.60
C VAL A 109 -16.02 0.29 23.17
N PRO A 110 -16.88 1.22 23.62
CA PRO A 110 -18.30 1.24 23.20
C PRO A 110 -18.43 1.34 21.67
N PRO A 111 -19.44 0.70 21.06
CA PRO A 111 -19.63 0.74 19.59
C PRO A 111 -19.67 2.15 19.00
N MET A 112 -20.23 3.12 19.73
CA MET A 112 -20.31 4.52 19.31
C MET A 112 -18.95 5.22 19.24
N GLU A 113 -17.92 4.65 19.88
CA GLU A 113 -16.56 5.20 19.95
C GLU A 113 -15.57 4.40 19.09
N ARG A 114 -16.08 3.52 18.21
CA ARG A 114 -15.26 2.68 17.32
C ARG A 114 -15.15 3.23 15.91
N SER A 115 -15.13 4.56 15.77
CA SER A 115 -14.96 5.16 14.44
C SER A 115 -13.59 4.78 13.85
N ALA A 116 -13.59 4.51 12.57
CA ALA A 116 -12.40 4.08 11.85
C ALA A 116 -12.53 4.46 10.38
N ARG A 117 -11.41 4.39 9.66
CA ARG A 117 -11.40 4.59 8.21
C ARG A 117 -10.32 3.74 7.56
N TYR A 118 -10.59 3.32 6.34
CA TYR A 118 -9.55 2.81 5.46
C TYR A 118 -8.91 3.98 4.74
N ARG A 119 -7.58 3.96 4.68
CA ARG A 119 -6.83 4.88 3.85
C ARG A 119 -6.05 4.13 2.80
N ALA A 120 -5.96 4.72 1.61
CA ALA A 120 -5.14 4.21 0.53
C ALA A 120 -4.36 5.35 -0.09
N VAL A 121 -3.09 5.12 -0.36
CA VAL A 121 -2.21 6.05 -1.05
C VAL A 121 -1.63 5.34 -2.26
N ILE A 122 -1.66 5.99 -3.42
CA ILE A 122 -1.02 5.50 -4.64
C ILE A 122 0.01 6.52 -5.07
N VAL A 123 1.22 6.06 -5.35
CA VAL A 123 2.34 6.89 -5.79
C VAL A 123 2.82 6.39 -7.14
N LEU A 124 2.98 7.32 -8.09
CA LEU A 124 3.68 7.05 -9.35
C LEU A 124 4.98 7.84 -9.36
N MET A 125 6.10 7.11 -9.44
CA MET A 125 7.42 7.68 -9.65
C MET A 125 7.85 7.46 -11.09
N ARG A 126 8.18 8.53 -11.79
CA ARG A 126 8.59 8.46 -13.20
C ARG A 126 9.99 7.86 -13.36
N HIS A 127 10.83 8.01 -12.33
CA HIS A 127 12.16 7.39 -12.20
C HIS A 127 12.56 7.40 -10.73
N ALA A 128 13.65 6.73 -10.39
CA ALA A 128 14.08 6.56 -8.99
C ALA A 128 14.39 7.86 -8.26
N ALA A 129 14.82 8.88 -8.99
CA ALA A 129 15.16 10.19 -8.42
C ALA A 129 14.08 11.25 -8.67
N ASP A 130 12.86 10.85 -8.98
CA ASP A 130 11.76 11.77 -9.25
C ASP A 130 11.51 12.68 -8.03
N PRO A 131 11.72 14.00 -8.16
CA PRO A 131 11.53 14.92 -7.06
C PRO A 131 10.07 15.30 -6.82
N SER A 132 9.19 14.93 -7.75
CA SER A 132 7.79 15.33 -7.74
C SER A 132 6.88 14.16 -8.16
N PRO A 133 6.88 13.08 -7.39
CA PRO A 133 6.01 11.94 -7.72
C PRO A 133 4.55 12.34 -7.70
N ILE A 134 3.73 11.65 -8.49
CA ILE A 134 2.28 11.82 -8.46
C ILE A 134 1.77 11.03 -7.26
N ILE A 135 1.04 11.71 -6.38
CA ILE A 135 0.51 11.12 -5.15
C ILE A 135 -1.01 11.30 -5.14
N CYS A 136 -1.72 10.19 -5.00
CA CYS A 136 -3.18 10.19 -4.86
C CYS A 136 -3.55 9.50 -3.55
N GLU A 137 -4.48 10.09 -2.82
CA GLU A 137 -4.96 9.57 -1.54
C GLU A 137 -6.47 9.41 -1.57
N GLY A 138 -6.96 8.39 -0.90
CA GLY A 138 -8.39 8.19 -0.68
C GLY A 138 -8.65 7.64 0.71
N SER A 139 -9.86 7.89 1.20
CA SER A 139 -10.30 7.35 2.48
C SER A 139 -11.76 6.92 2.41
N TRP A 140 -12.11 5.93 3.23
CA TRP A 140 -13.46 5.42 3.39
C TRP A 140 -13.74 5.22 4.87
N GLU A 141 -14.69 6.00 5.42
CA GLU A 141 -15.13 5.94 6.81
C GLU A 141 -15.97 4.68 7.09
#